data_2dd0d98be0ebf13dbfe673f08b25bec8
#
_entry.id   2dd0d98be0ebf13dbfe673f08b25bec8
#
_cell.length_a   1.000
_cell.length_b   1.000
_cell.length_c   1.000
_cell.angle_alpha   90.00
_cell.angle_beta   90.00
_cell.angle_gamma   90.00
#
_symmetry.space_group_name_H-M   'P 1'
#
loop_
_entity.id
_entity.type
_entity.pdbx_description
1 polymer ?
#
loop_
_entity_poly.entity_id
_entity_poly.type
_entity_poly.pdbx_seq_one_letter_code
_entity_poly.pdbx_strand_id
1 'polypeptide(L)'
;RDPLWSRGLGDVYKRQENTDAGVSARVYPALISNTHPLASVHGSFNAVFVKAEAADDLMFYGRGAGGAPTASAVVGDVVTEARHIAAGCTGPSIPLYKNLPKAPITASKAAFAVRFLIHDKPGVLAAIAAEFAKNGVSINGVNQDLKPTMTDPGYDGEIQQLRIVTHLTDEETLRNTVKAVQALDFVTGDPSILRVLD
;
A
#
# COMPACT_ATOMS: atom_id res chain seq x y z
N ARG A 1 -10.96 -16.40 -8.39
CA ARG A 1 -10.03 -15.38 -7.86
C ARG A 1 -10.83 -14.54 -6.89
N ASP A 2 -10.55 -14.62 -5.58
CA ASP A 2 -11.16 -13.73 -4.61
C ASP A 2 -10.73 -12.30 -4.91
N PRO A 3 -11.66 -11.37 -5.02
CA PRO A 3 -11.32 -9.98 -5.27
C PRO A 3 -10.55 -9.39 -4.08
N LEU A 4 -9.58 -8.54 -4.35
CA LEU A 4 -8.70 -7.85 -3.38
C LEU A 4 -9.44 -7.15 -2.22
N TRP A 5 -10.74 -6.90 -2.39
CA TRP A 5 -11.59 -6.22 -1.40
C TRP A 5 -12.35 -7.16 -0.45
N SER A 6 -12.14 -8.48 -0.56
CA SER A 6 -12.97 -9.41 0.23
C SER A 6 -12.60 -9.49 1.70
N ARG A 7 -11.44 -9.02 2.13
CA ARG A 7 -11.06 -8.95 3.56
C ARG A 7 -9.87 -8.05 3.83
N GLY A 8 -10.00 -7.27 4.89
CA GLY A 8 -8.87 -6.83 5.70
C GLY A 8 -8.45 -5.41 5.44
N LEU A 9 -8.45 -4.71 6.53
CA LEU A 9 -7.76 -3.43 6.70
C LEU A 9 -6.31 -3.63 6.29
N GLY A 10 -5.86 -2.81 5.35
CA GLY A 10 -4.45 -2.73 5.02
C GLY A 10 -3.65 -2.37 6.26
N ASP A 11 -2.53 -3.02 6.42
CA ASP A 11 -1.55 -2.64 7.42
C ASP A 11 -0.66 -1.51 6.86
N VAL A 12 0.17 -0.92 7.71
CA VAL A 12 1.12 0.12 7.28
C VAL A 12 2.33 -0.56 6.68
N TYR A 13 2.56 -0.33 5.40
CA TYR A 13 3.69 -0.90 4.66
C TYR A 13 4.78 0.14 4.41
N LYS A 14 6.02 -0.30 4.60
CA LYS A 14 7.22 0.42 4.18
C LYS A 14 7.72 -0.21 2.87
N ARG A 15 7.65 0.52 1.77
CA ARG A 15 8.16 0.07 0.47
C ARG A 15 9.38 0.87 0.06
N GLN A 16 10.39 0.16 -0.39
CA GLN A 16 11.58 0.73 -1.04
C GLN A 16 11.66 0.21 -2.47
N GLU A 17 12.00 1.07 -3.38
CA GLU A 17 12.07 0.77 -4.79
C GLU A 17 13.23 1.54 -5.43
N ASN A 18 14.01 0.85 -6.25
CA ASN A 18 15.01 1.48 -7.10
C ASN A 18 14.37 1.83 -8.43
N THR A 19 14.39 3.11 -8.79
CA THR A 19 13.82 3.64 -10.03
C THR A 19 14.90 4.31 -10.85
N ASP A 20 14.63 4.60 -12.11
CA ASP A 20 15.56 5.35 -12.98
C ASP A 20 15.87 6.75 -12.42
N ALA A 21 14.97 7.33 -11.62
CA ALA A 21 15.15 8.63 -10.96
C ALA A 21 15.87 8.53 -9.61
N GLY A 22 16.22 7.33 -9.12
CA GLY A 22 16.84 7.07 -7.83
C GLY A 22 16.02 6.18 -6.90
N VAL A 23 16.30 6.22 -5.60
CA VAL A 23 15.65 5.38 -4.60
C VAL A 23 14.38 6.06 -4.08
N SER A 24 13.26 5.35 -4.19
CA SER A 24 12.00 5.73 -3.55
C SER A 24 11.78 4.93 -2.27
N ALA A 25 11.49 5.61 -1.16
CA ALA A 25 11.11 4.97 0.11
C ALA A 25 9.82 5.60 0.63
N ARG A 26 8.83 4.78 0.97
CA ARG A 26 7.49 5.25 1.36
C ARG A 26 6.92 4.42 2.49
N VAL A 27 6.11 5.08 3.32
CA VAL A 27 5.32 4.45 4.38
C VAL A 27 3.88 4.88 4.19
N TYR A 28 2.98 3.92 3.99
CA TYR A 28 1.56 4.18 3.76
C TYR A 28 0.72 2.94 4.08
N PRO A 29 -0.57 3.11 4.41
CA PRO A 29 -1.51 2.00 4.44
C PRO A 29 -1.73 1.49 3.01
N ALA A 30 -1.77 0.17 2.84
CA ALA A 30 -1.98 -0.44 1.54
C ALA A 30 -2.91 -1.65 1.63
N LEU A 31 -3.61 -1.93 0.54
CA LEU A 31 -4.30 -3.19 0.32
C LEU A 31 -3.32 -4.19 -0.29
N ILE A 32 -3.37 -5.41 0.21
CA ILE A 32 -2.57 -6.52 -0.29
C ILE A 32 -3.48 -7.71 -0.58
N SER A 33 -3.12 -8.52 -1.59
CA SER A 33 -3.83 -9.76 -1.85
C SER A 33 -3.78 -10.67 -0.61
N ASN A 34 -4.89 -11.31 -0.27
CA ASN A 34 -4.91 -12.32 0.80
C ASN A 34 -4.05 -13.56 0.49
N THR A 35 -3.66 -13.75 -0.77
CA THR A 35 -2.71 -14.78 -1.21
C THR A 35 -1.26 -14.36 -1.09
N HIS A 36 -0.98 -13.10 -0.83
CA HIS A 36 0.39 -12.60 -0.67
C HIS A 36 0.95 -13.02 0.70
N PRO A 37 2.23 -13.47 0.80
CA PRO A 37 2.83 -13.93 2.06
C PRO A 37 2.70 -12.93 3.22
N LEU A 38 2.82 -11.63 2.96
CA LEU A 38 2.65 -10.59 3.99
C LEU A 38 1.23 -10.53 4.57
N ALA A 39 0.21 -11.05 3.89
CA ALA A 39 -1.16 -11.04 4.39
C ALA A 39 -1.36 -11.96 5.61
N SER A 40 -0.44 -12.88 5.86
CA SER A 40 -0.44 -13.78 7.03
C SER A 40 0.25 -13.20 8.27
N VAL A 41 0.85 -12.01 8.17
CA VAL A 41 1.57 -11.36 9.27
C VAL A 41 0.59 -10.65 10.19
N HIS A 42 0.49 -11.09 11.45
CA HIS A 42 -0.47 -10.55 12.41
C HIS A 42 0.15 -10.31 13.79
N GLY A 43 -0.47 -9.42 14.56
CA GLY A 43 -0.13 -9.17 15.96
C GLY A 43 1.24 -8.53 16.12
N SER A 44 2.10 -9.10 16.97
CA SER A 44 3.46 -8.60 17.25
C SER A 44 4.51 -9.08 16.26
N PHE A 45 4.11 -9.77 15.21
CA PHE A 45 5.04 -10.23 14.19
C PHE A 45 5.24 -9.17 13.12
N ASN A 46 6.46 -9.10 12.61
CA ASN A 46 6.86 -8.30 11.48
C ASN A 46 7.45 -9.19 10.39
N ALA A 47 7.38 -8.71 9.17
CA ALA A 47 8.05 -9.36 8.05
C ALA A 47 8.72 -8.34 7.14
N VAL A 48 9.80 -8.77 6.50
CA VAL A 48 10.43 -8.10 5.37
C VAL A 48 10.32 -9.02 4.17
N PHE A 49 9.63 -8.53 3.14
CA PHE A 49 9.48 -9.24 1.88
C PHE A 49 10.38 -8.58 0.84
N VAL A 50 11.21 -9.36 0.18
CA VAL A 50 12.19 -8.89 -0.80
C VAL A 50 11.96 -9.61 -2.11
N LYS A 51 11.74 -8.85 -3.18
CA LYS A 51 11.78 -9.35 -4.55
C LYS A 51 13.18 -9.12 -5.09
N ALA A 52 13.92 -10.20 -5.31
CA ALA A 52 15.30 -10.17 -5.78
C ALA A 52 15.42 -10.79 -7.18
N GLU A 53 16.21 -10.17 -8.06
CA GLU A 53 16.40 -10.64 -9.44
C GLU A 53 16.97 -12.06 -9.53
N ALA A 54 17.91 -12.40 -8.62
CA ALA A 54 18.62 -13.68 -8.65
C ALA A 54 18.14 -14.70 -7.61
N ALA A 55 17.33 -14.28 -6.63
CA ALA A 55 16.88 -15.13 -5.53
C ALA A 55 15.36 -15.20 -5.42
N ASP A 56 14.64 -14.66 -6.40
CA ASP A 56 13.19 -14.57 -6.42
C ASP A 56 12.60 -13.90 -5.15
N ASP A 57 11.54 -14.45 -4.63
CA ASP A 57 10.81 -13.91 -3.49
C ASP A 57 11.38 -14.47 -2.18
N LEU A 58 11.87 -13.59 -1.32
CA LEU A 58 12.37 -13.91 0.02
C LEU A 58 11.49 -13.26 1.08
N MET A 59 11.24 -13.97 2.17
CA MET A 59 10.53 -13.42 3.31
C MET A 59 11.28 -13.70 4.61
N PHE A 60 11.58 -12.65 5.36
CA PHE A 60 12.09 -12.71 6.72
C PHE A 60 10.95 -12.39 7.68
N TYR A 61 10.67 -13.29 8.61
CA TYR A 61 9.52 -13.21 9.49
C TYR A 61 9.94 -13.45 10.93
N GLY A 62 9.47 -12.63 11.85
CA GLY A 62 9.80 -12.78 13.26
C GLY A 62 9.04 -11.80 14.16
N ARG A 63 9.23 -11.95 15.47
CA ARG A 63 8.64 -11.02 16.43
C ARG A 63 9.36 -9.67 16.38
N GLY A 64 8.59 -8.61 16.12
CA GLY A 64 9.08 -7.23 16.16
C GLY A 64 8.99 -6.57 17.53
N ALA A 65 8.24 -7.18 18.45
CA ALA A 65 8.06 -6.67 19.81
C ALA A 65 7.97 -7.82 20.83
N GLY A 66 8.26 -7.50 22.08
CA GLY A 66 8.25 -8.44 23.21
C GLY A 66 9.55 -8.37 24.02
N GLY A 67 9.47 -8.57 25.35
CA GLY A 67 10.62 -8.46 26.24
C GLY A 67 11.77 -9.41 25.87
N ALA A 68 11.49 -10.68 25.70
CA ALA A 68 12.50 -11.69 25.37
C ALA A 68 13.12 -11.49 23.98
N PRO A 69 12.36 -11.27 22.88
CA PRO A 69 12.94 -10.99 21.56
C PRO A 69 13.79 -9.72 21.55
N THR A 70 13.35 -8.65 22.19
CA THR A 70 14.09 -7.39 22.26
C THR A 70 15.37 -7.56 23.07
N ALA A 71 15.31 -8.21 24.24
CA ALA A 71 16.48 -8.49 25.06
C ALA A 71 17.51 -9.35 24.31
N SER A 72 17.06 -10.38 23.57
CA SER A 72 17.92 -11.23 22.76
C SER A 72 18.65 -10.44 21.66
N ALA A 73 17.95 -9.53 20.98
CA ALA A 73 18.55 -8.68 19.96
C ALA A 73 19.62 -7.75 20.57
N VAL A 74 19.28 -7.03 21.66
CA VAL A 74 20.22 -6.13 22.34
C VAL A 74 21.46 -6.87 22.85
N VAL A 75 21.28 -8.02 23.50
CA VAL A 75 22.40 -8.82 23.98
C VAL A 75 23.25 -9.34 22.84
N GLY A 76 22.62 -9.75 21.73
CA GLY A 76 23.32 -10.17 20.51
C GLY A 76 24.23 -9.07 19.97
N ASP A 77 23.73 -7.84 19.87
CA ASP A 77 24.51 -6.68 19.41
C ASP A 77 25.66 -6.36 20.39
N VAL A 78 25.41 -6.36 21.71
CA VAL A 78 26.44 -6.15 22.71
C VAL A 78 27.57 -7.20 22.61
N VAL A 79 27.22 -8.48 22.42
CA VAL A 79 28.22 -9.54 22.27
C VAL A 79 28.99 -9.37 20.97
N THR A 80 28.34 -8.96 19.89
CA THR A 80 28.97 -8.70 18.60
C THR A 80 29.99 -7.57 18.71
N GLU A 81 29.62 -6.46 19.30
CA GLU A 81 30.51 -5.31 19.50
C GLU A 81 31.68 -5.65 20.45
N ALA A 82 31.42 -6.39 21.51
CA ALA A 82 32.48 -6.85 22.40
C ALA A 82 33.52 -7.73 21.68
N ARG A 83 33.09 -8.60 20.76
CA ARG A 83 33.97 -9.39 19.91
C ARG A 83 34.79 -8.53 18.95
N HIS A 84 34.17 -7.50 18.33
CA HIS A 84 34.90 -6.55 17.47
C HIS A 84 35.99 -5.82 18.25
N ILE A 85 35.68 -5.31 19.42
CA ILE A 85 36.64 -4.62 20.29
C ILE A 85 37.80 -5.57 20.67
N ALA A 86 37.48 -6.79 21.11
CA ALA A 86 38.48 -7.80 21.45
C ALA A 86 39.39 -8.20 20.29
N ALA A 87 38.87 -8.20 19.08
CA ALA A 87 39.59 -8.45 17.84
C ALA A 87 40.34 -7.24 17.28
N GLY A 88 40.21 -6.06 17.91
CA GLY A 88 40.82 -4.81 17.42
C GLY A 88 40.22 -4.31 16.10
N CYS A 89 38.97 -4.65 15.78
CA CYS A 89 38.30 -4.21 14.58
C CYS A 89 36.98 -3.46 14.89
N THR A 90 36.51 -2.65 13.95
CA THR A 90 35.26 -1.87 14.06
C THR A 90 34.08 -2.54 13.36
N GLY A 91 34.17 -3.84 13.11
CA GLY A 91 33.20 -4.58 12.30
C GLY A 91 33.39 -4.41 10.79
N PRO A 92 32.59 -5.08 9.97
CA PRO A 92 32.69 -4.95 8.53
C PRO A 92 32.30 -3.54 8.08
N SER A 93 33.14 -2.91 7.26
CA SER A 93 32.76 -1.65 6.61
C SER A 93 31.53 -1.89 5.74
N ILE A 94 30.58 -0.95 5.78
CA ILE A 94 29.44 -0.97 4.83
C ILE A 94 29.93 -0.43 3.50
N PRO A 95 30.09 -1.27 2.47
CA PRO A 95 30.52 -0.77 1.17
C PRO A 95 29.38 0.04 0.54
N LEU A 96 29.63 1.31 0.27
CA LEU A 96 28.74 2.15 -0.53
C LEU A 96 28.99 1.86 -2.00
N TYR A 97 28.20 0.97 -2.58
CA TYR A 97 28.34 0.60 -3.99
C TYR A 97 27.82 1.67 -4.95
N LYS A 98 26.79 2.42 -4.55
CA LYS A 98 26.18 3.47 -5.38
C LYS A 98 25.67 4.62 -4.49
N ASN A 99 25.97 5.84 -4.87
CA ASN A 99 25.35 7.03 -4.29
C ASN A 99 24.14 7.43 -5.15
N LEU A 100 23.00 6.80 -4.89
CA LEU A 100 21.77 7.04 -5.64
C LEU A 100 21.01 8.24 -5.09
N PRO A 101 20.48 9.12 -5.94
CA PRO A 101 19.63 10.23 -5.50
C PRO A 101 18.31 9.72 -4.92
N LYS A 102 17.64 10.57 -4.15
CA LYS A 102 16.27 10.31 -3.73
C LYS A 102 15.33 10.55 -4.90
N ALA A 103 14.53 9.56 -5.25
CA ALA A 103 13.51 9.70 -6.27
C ALA A 103 12.39 10.66 -5.79
N PRO A 104 11.85 11.51 -6.67
CA PRO A 104 10.69 12.32 -6.35
C PRO A 104 9.47 11.43 -6.06
N ILE A 105 8.51 11.97 -5.31
CA ILE A 105 7.30 11.22 -4.91
C ILE A 105 6.48 10.75 -6.11
N THR A 106 6.55 11.49 -7.21
CA THR A 106 5.84 11.23 -8.48
C THR A 106 6.51 10.17 -9.36
N ALA A 107 7.75 9.75 -9.06
CA ALA A 107 8.51 8.84 -9.91
C ALA A 107 7.98 7.40 -9.92
N SER A 108 7.21 6.97 -8.91
CA SER A 108 6.67 5.62 -8.87
C SER A 108 5.17 5.60 -9.12
N LYS A 109 4.75 4.70 -10.00
CA LYS A 109 3.35 4.39 -10.25
C LYS A 109 2.86 3.32 -9.27
N ALA A 110 1.57 3.35 -8.97
CA ALA A 110 0.91 2.32 -8.17
C ALA A 110 -0.50 2.04 -8.72
N ALA A 111 -1.04 0.89 -8.40
CA ALA A 111 -2.46 0.67 -8.50
C ALA A 111 -3.14 1.23 -7.24
N PHE A 112 -4.37 1.67 -7.38
CA PHE A 112 -5.13 2.25 -6.28
C PHE A 112 -6.52 1.66 -6.21
N ALA A 113 -7.01 1.49 -4.99
CA ALA A 113 -8.41 1.23 -4.70
C ALA A 113 -9.05 2.52 -4.19
N VAL A 114 -10.07 2.97 -4.89
CA VAL A 114 -10.83 4.17 -4.52
C VAL A 114 -12.24 3.76 -4.14
N ARG A 115 -12.70 4.21 -2.98
CA ARG A 115 -14.07 4.03 -2.53
C ARG A 115 -14.82 5.35 -2.63
N PHE A 116 -15.94 5.33 -3.34
CA PHE A 116 -16.91 6.42 -3.40
C PHE A 116 -18.20 6.01 -2.69
N LEU A 117 -18.87 6.97 -2.07
CA LEU A 117 -20.25 6.87 -1.63
C LEU A 117 -21.11 7.57 -2.68
N ILE A 118 -22.09 6.90 -3.24
CA ILE A 118 -22.87 7.39 -4.37
C ILE A 118 -24.37 7.17 -4.13
N HIS A 119 -25.19 8.11 -4.59
CA HIS A 119 -26.61 7.84 -4.80
C HIS A 119 -26.76 7.03 -6.08
N ASP A 120 -27.16 5.75 -5.94
CA ASP A 120 -27.20 4.83 -7.07
C ASP A 120 -28.37 5.13 -7.99
N LYS A 121 -28.05 5.54 -9.21
CA LYS A 121 -29.00 5.85 -10.28
C LYS A 121 -28.46 5.34 -11.62
N PRO A 122 -29.35 5.05 -12.58
CA PRO A 122 -28.91 4.72 -13.93
C PRO A 122 -27.97 5.79 -14.50
N GLY A 123 -26.80 5.37 -15.03
CA GLY A 123 -25.80 6.25 -15.61
C GLY A 123 -24.66 6.69 -14.69
N VAL A 124 -24.77 6.50 -13.37
CA VAL A 124 -23.72 6.90 -12.40
C VAL A 124 -22.38 6.24 -12.72
N LEU A 125 -22.36 4.94 -12.92
CA LEU A 125 -21.13 4.22 -13.26
C LEU A 125 -20.52 4.71 -14.57
N ALA A 126 -21.35 5.01 -15.58
CA ALA A 126 -20.88 5.53 -16.85
C ALA A 126 -20.26 6.92 -16.72
N ALA A 127 -20.86 7.81 -15.92
CA ALA A 127 -20.33 9.14 -15.67
C ALA A 127 -18.99 9.09 -14.91
N ILE A 128 -18.88 8.23 -13.90
CA ILE A 128 -17.61 8.02 -13.18
C ILE A 128 -16.55 7.47 -14.12
N ALA A 129 -16.86 6.43 -14.90
CA ALA A 129 -15.92 5.84 -15.85
C ALA A 129 -15.46 6.86 -16.91
N ALA A 130 -16.33 7.78 -17.32
CA ALA A 130 -15.98 8.86 -18.23
C ALA A 130 -14.94 9.82 -17.64
N GLU A 131 -15.04 10.18 -16.36
CA GLU A 131 -14.04 11.02 -15.69
C GLU A 131 -12.68 10.30 -15.55
N PHE A 132 -12.68 8.97 -15.26
CA PHE A 132 -11.47 8.18 -15.27
C PHE A 132 -10.81 8.15 -16.66
N ALA A 133 -11.59 7.90 -17.69
CA ALA A 133 -11.11 7.88 -19.07
C ALA A 133 -10.56 9.24 -19.53
N LYS A 134 -11.25 10.34 -19.23
CA LYS A 134 -10.83 11.71 -19.55
C LYS A 134 -9.48 12.07 -18.93
N ASN A 135 -9.20 11.59 -17.73
CA ASN A 135 -7.93 11.80 -17.04
C ASN A 135 -6.88 10.73 -17.38
N GLY A 136 -7.14 9.81 -18.26
CA GLY A 136 -6.21 8.76 -18.68
C GLY A 136 -5.96 7.69 -17.62
N VAL A 137 -6.84 7.55 -16.64
CA VAL A 137 -6.74 6.51 -15.61
C VAL A 137 -7.51 5.27 -16.05
N SER A 138 -6.79 4.17 -16.24
CA SER A 138 -7.39 2.88 -16.61
C SER A 138 -7.96 2.15 -15.40
N ILE A 139 -9.20 1.68 -15.52
CA ILE A 139 -9.88 0.91 -14.47
C ILE A 139 -9.57 -0.58 -14.67
N ASN A 140 -9.09 -1.24 -13.62
CA ASN A 140 -8.85 -2.69 -13.58
C ASN A 140 -10.10 -3.45 -13.12
N GLY A 141 -10.83 -2.91 -12.16
CA GLY A 141 -12.03 -3.56 -11.64
C GLY A 141 -12.95 -2.60 -10.93
N VAL A 142 -14.24 -2.94 -10.95
CA VAL A 142 -15.29 -2.20 -10.25
C VAL A 142 -16.09 -3.18 -9.42
N ASN A 143 -16.39 -2.80 -8.19
CA ASN A 143 -17.28 -3.52 -7.31
C ASN A 143 -18.26 -2.56 -6.65
N GLN A 144 -19.52 -2.91 -6.66
CA GLN A 144 -20.57 -2.19 -5.97
C GLN A 144 -21.19 -3.12 -4.92
N ASP A 145 -21.05 -2.76 -3.65
CA ASP A 145 -21.67 -3.50 -2.57
C ASP A 145 -23.11 -3.04 -2.40
N LEU A 146 -24.03 -3.99 -2.43
CA LEU A 146 -25.47 -3.76 -2.28
C LEU A 146 -25.89 -3.37 -0.84
N LYS A 147 -24.97 -3.41 0.11
CA LYS A 147 -25.22 -3.01 1.51
C LYS A 147 -24.01 -2.25 2.03
N PRO A 148 -24.08 -0.92 2.16
CA PRO A 148 -23.17 -0.19 3.02
C PRO A 148 -23.29 -0.76 4.44
N THR A 149 -22.21 -0.85 5.17
CA THR A 149 -22.28 -1.23 6.58
C THR A 149 -22.96 -0.12 7.35
N MET A 150 -23.85 -0.43 8.29
CA MET A 150 -24.56 0.52 9.16
C MET A 150 -23.63 1.47 9.95
N THR A 151 -22.32 1.29 9.81
CA THR A 151 -21.27 2.08 10.48
C THR A 151 -20.69 3.20 9.61
N ASP A 152 -21.10 3.33 8.33
CA ASP A 152 -20.62 4.41 7.49
C ASP A 152 -21.34 5.73 7.84
N PRO A 153 -20.58 6.81 8.15
CA PRO A 153 -21.19 8.12 8.43
C PRO A 153 -22.01 8.59 7.23
N GLY A 154 -23.27 8.95 7.47
CA GLY A 154 -24.18 9.46 6.44
C GLY A 154 -24.95 8.37 5.68
N TYR A 155 -24.99 7.13 6.19
CA TYR A 155 -25.84 6.09 5.62
C TYR A 155 -27.33 6.40 5.84
N ASP A 156 -28.05 6.68 4.76
CA ASP A 156 -29.50 6.95 4.74
C ASP A 156 -30.32 5.86 4.03
N GLY A 157 -29.70 4.73 3.67
CA GLY A 157 -30.35 3.62 2.96
C GLY A 157 -30.36 3.76 1.43
N GLU A 158 -30.12 4.94 0.89
CA GLU A 158 -30.05 5.20 -0.55
C GLU A 158 -28.62 5.27 -1.09
N ILE A 159 -27.64 5.44 -0.19
CA ILE A 159 -26.23 5.57 -0.54
C ILE A 159 -25.60 4.18 -0.71
N GLN A 160 -24.91 3.99 -1.81
CA GLN A 160 -24.18 2.76 -2.14
C GLN A 160 -22.67 3.01 -2.15
N GLN A 161 -21.91 1.96 -1.81
CA GLN A 161 -20.46 1.98 -1.95
C GLN A 161 -20.04 1.49 -3.33
N LEU A 162 -19.33 2.33 -4.06
CA LEU A 162 -18.66 1.96 -5.29
C LEU A 162 -17.15 1.91 -5.04
N ARG A 163 -16.53 0.75 -5.29
CA ARG A 163 -15.09 0.56 -5.21
C ARG A 163 -14.52 0.37 -6.59
N ILE A 164 -13.50 1.16 -6.91
CA ILE A 164 -12.81 1.11 -8.20
C ILE A 164 -11.35 0.79 -7.92
N VAL A 165 -10.82 -0.22 -8.60
CA VAL A 165 -9.40 -0.54 -8.60
C VAL A 165 -8.82 -0.11 -9.94
N THR A 166 -7.72 0.65 -9.93
CA THR A 166 -7.06 1.13 -11.14
C THR A 166 -5.93 0.20 -11.58
N HIS A 167 -5.53 0.30 -12.84
CA HIS A 167 -4.19 -0.11 -13.25
C HIS A 167 -3.14 0.86 -12.70
N LEU A 168 -1.85 0.60 -12.99
CA LEU A 168 -0.74 1.45 -12.55
C LEU A 168 -0.92 2.87 -13.09
N THR A 169 -0.97 3.84 -12.18
CA THR A 169 -1.03 5.27 -12.49
C THR A 169 -0.20 6.07 -11.49
N ASP A 170 0.14 7.31 -11.82
CA ASP A 170 0.75 8.22 -10.87
C ASP A 170 -0.30 8.79 -9.89
N GLU A 171 0.17 9.16 -8.70
CA GLU A 171 -0.72 9.61 -7.64
C GLU A 171 -1.39 10.95 -7.92
N GLU A 172 -0.73 11.85 -8.64
CA GLU A 172 -1.27 13.16 -8.96
C GLU A 172 -2.43 13.04 -9.94
N THR A 173 -2.26 12.28 -11.01
CA THR A 173 -3.32 11.99 -11.99
C THR A 173 -4.53 11.34 -11.31
N LEU A 174 -4.30 10.37 -10.42
CA LEU A 174 -5.38 9.76 -9.68
C LEU A 174 -6.12 10.77 -8.79
N ARG A 175 -5.39 11.59 -8.02
CA ARG A 175 -6.02 12.58 -7.12
C ARG A 175 -6.85 13.60 -7.89
N ASN A 176 -6.40 14.02 -9.06
CA ASN A 176 -7.15 14.92 -9.93
C ASN A 176 -8.43 14.23 -10.45
N THR A 177 -8.32 12.96 -10.85
CA THR A 177 -9.48 12.15 -11.27
C THR A 177 -10.50 12.01 -10.15
N VAL A 178 -10.04 11.66 -8.94
CA VAL A 178 -10.92 11.51 -7.77
C VAL A 178 -11.63 12.82 -7.42
N LYS A 179 -10.94 13.97 -7.49
CA LYS A 179 -11.56 15.29 -7.30
C LYS A 179 -12.63 15.59 -8.35
N ALA A 180 -12.37 15.24 -9.62
CA ALA A 180 -13.36 15.43 -10.68
C ALA A 180 -14.60 14.57 -10.46
N VAL A 181 -14.43 13.31 -10.02
CA VAL A 181 -15.55 12.42 -9.67
C VAL A 181 -16.30 12.94 -8.44
N GLN A 182 -15.59 13.42 -7.42
CA GLN A 182 -16.21 13.97 -6.19
C GLN A 182 -17.08 15.20 -6.47
N ALA A 183 -16.81 15.93 -7.53
CA ALA A 183 -17.60 17.09 -7.95
C ALA A 183 -18.94 16.73 -8.61
N LEU A 184 -19.20 15.44 -8.89
CA LEU A 184 -20.46 14.99 -9.48
C LEU A 184 -21.58 15.01 -8.42
N ASP A 185 -22.77 15.40 -8.81
CA ASP A 185 -23.94 15.65 -7.93
C ASP A 185 -24.45 14.43 -7.15
N PHE A 186 -24.15 13.25 -7.66
CA PHE A 186 -24.54 11.97 -7.05
C PHE A 186 -23.46 11.37 -6.14
N VAL A 187 -22.28 12.01 -6.01
CA VAL A 187 -21.22 11.57 -5.10
C VAL A 187 -21.35 12.30 -3.78
N THR A 188 -21.31 11.57 -2.67
CA THR A 188 -21.43 12.13 -1.34
C THR A 188 -20.22 11.79 -0.47
N GLY A 189 -19.91 12.64 0.49
CA GLY A 189 -18.80 12.43 1.42
C GLY A 189 -17.41 12.48 0.76
N ASP A 190 -16.41 12.11 1.54
CA ASP A 190 -15.02 12.10 1.07
C ASP A 190 -14.62 10.73 0.53
N PRO A 191 -14.07 10.66 -0.70
CA PRO A 191 -13.53 9.43 -1.25
C PRO A 191 -12.34 8.90 -0.43
N SER A 192 -12.28 7.59 -0.22
CA SER A 192 -11.13 6.93 0.39
C SER A 192 -10.22 6.35 -0.69
N ILE A 193 -8.93 6.64 -0.59
CA ILE A 193 -7.91 6.17 -1.54
C ILE A 193 -6.89 5.33 -0.79
N LEU A 194 -6.70 4.08 -1.22
CA LEU A 194 -5.67 3.19 -0.72
C LEU A 194 -4.80 2.70 -1.88
N ARG A 195 -3.50 2.55 -1.65
CA ARG A 195 -2.62 1.89 -2.61
C ARG A 195 -2.87 0.39 -2.59
N VAL A 196 -2.68 -0.25 -3.75
CA VAL A 196 -2.71 -1.71 -3.89
C VAL A 196 -1.28 -2.16 -4.11
N LEU A 197 -0.83 -3.13 -3.32
CA LEU A 197 0.47 -3.81 -3.49
C LEU A 197 0.25 -5.12 -4.25
N ASP A 198 1.09 -5.36 -5.26
CA ASP A 198 1.21 -6.60 -6.02
C ASP A 198 2.34 -7.46 -5.45
#